data_0037580d156d227211969d9162a49fe5
#
_entry.id   0037580d156d227211969d9162a49fe5
#
_cell.length_a   1.000
_cell.length_b   1.000
_cell.length_c   1.000
_cell.angle_alpha   90.00
_cell.angle_beta   90.00
_cell.angle_gamma   90.00
#
_symmetry.space_group_name_H-M   'P 1'
#
loop_
_entity.id
_entity.type
_entity.pdbx_description
1 polymer ?
#
loop_
_entity_poly.entity_id
_entity_poly.type
_entity_poly.pdbx_seq_one_letter_code
_entity_poly.pdbx_strand_id
1 'polypeptide(L)'
;VARNPRLRIRLLLWDYSVMFALERELAPILSFLWATPKQIELCLDDELPIGASHHQKIVVIDDSLAFSGGLDITGHRWDTPAHTPGDALRRDPLGALYEPFHDVQMAVDGEAAAALGALFRDRWQGAASERLNPARARGDRWPQVMPIDFTHVAIGIARTLLAFDGAAGSRVVVTLLFDLIDRAELTIYVENQFITCERFTERLVARMKARPELEALMVTPNIYRSWIEQQVMGVPRERLRTRLEQEGLSERARLVFPQVTAGDATVEVFVHAKVLVVDDRLLRIGSANICNRSMGFDSECDLVIEARNAREREGVAAIRDRLFGEHIGRAPEQVAELIAREGLIAASRRNAAGRCLVDVPPVAADLALPQISALADPPEPLYDERTSEGGTRRKWPIAVALAGLAVLAALVIAWANSPFSEPDRIISALDNMANRPWGAAIVVGIYVLGGLVVFPVSVLIVATVAVYGGWTGALLAGLGALASALVTFLIGRQLGAGVVRRFIGPLINRIRRGLAKLGILTALSYTHLA
;
A
#
# COMPACT_ATOMS: atom_id res chain seq x y z
N VAL A 1 7.40 -1.29 24.39
CA VAL A 1 8.37 -0.20 24.52
C VAL A 1 8.53 0.16 25.99
N ALA A 2 7.48 0.52 26.74
CA ALA A 2 7.58 0.91 28.15
C ALA A 2 8.21 -0.17 29.07
N ARG A 3 8.01 -1.46 28.76
CA ARG A 3 8.55 -2.59 29.52
C ARG A 3 10.02 -2.93 29.22
N ASN A 4 10.57 -2.43 28.11
CA ASN A 4 11.95 -2.66 27.72
C ASN A 4 12.62 -1.36 27.25
N PRO A 5 13.34 -0.65 28.12
CA PRO A 5 13.98 0.63 27.77
C PRO A 5 15.15 0.50 26.78
N ARG A 6 15.65 -0.73 26.55
CA ARG A 6 16.71 -0.99 25.57
C ARG A 6 16.17 -1.29 24.17
N LEU A 7 14.86 -1.50 24.01
CA LEU A 7 14.23 -1.74 22.71
C LEU A 7 14.39 -0.51 21.82
N ARG A 8 14.83 -0.72 20.59
CA ARG A 8 14.90 0.26 19.52
C ARG A 8 14.02 -0.20 18.39
N ILE A 9 13.09 0.65 17.95
CA ILE A 9 12.18 0.37 16.83
C ILE A 9 12.45 1.42 15.75
N ARG A 10 12.65 0.96 14.52
CA ARG A 10 12.77 1.81 13.35
C ARG A 10 11.60 1.55 12.42
N LEU A 11 10.84 2.60 12.14
CA LEU A 11 9.70 2.57 11.23
C LEU A 11 10.08 3.32 9.96
N LEU A 12 10.07 2.60 8.85
CA LEU A 12 10.26 3.17 7.52
C LEU A 12 8.92 3.12 6.81
N LEU A 13 8.28 4.26 6.67
CA LEU A 13 6.97 4.39 6.07
C LEU A 13 7.08 5.09 4.72
N TRP A 14 6.21 4.75 3.80
CA TRP A 14 6.11 5.42 2.52
C TRP A 14 5.70 6.89 2.70
N ASP A 15 6.46 7.81 2.09
CA ASP A 15 6.09 9.23 2.00
C ASP A 15 5.19 9.43 0.76
N TYR A 16 4.02 9.89 0.98
CA TYR A 16 2.87 9.89 0.10
C TYR A 16 3.07 10.39 -1.32
N SER A 17 2.40 9.71 -2.26
CA SER A 17 1.96 10.35 -3.49
C SER A 17 0.64 11.12 -3.23
N VAL A 18 0.51 12.30 -3.84
CA VAL A 18 -0.68 13.17 -3.77
C VAL A 18 -1.99 12.43 -4.14
N MET A 19 -1.90 11.37 -4.93
CA MET A 19 -3.04 10.55 -5.37
C MET A 19 -3.81 9.87 -4.24
N PHE A 20 -3.14 9.56 -3.13
CA PHE A 20 -3.73 8.87 -1.97
C PHE A 20 -3.90 9.78 -0.75
N ALA A 21 -3.65 11.08 -0.90
CA ALA A 21 -3.72 12.07 0.20
C ALA A 21 -5.12 12.19 0.82
N LEU A 22 -6.17 11.79 0.08
CA LEU A 22 -7.56 11.82 0.56
C LEU A 22 -7.95 10.60 1.41
N GLU A 23 -7.13 9.55 1.41
CA GLU A 23 -7.42 8.29 2.13
C GLU A 23 -6.80 8.22 3.52
N ARG A 24 -6.03 9.23 3.94
CA ARG A 24 -5.33 9.24 5.24
C ARG A 24 -5.50 10.54 6.03
N GLU A 25 -5.10 10.47 7.30
CA GLU A 25 -4.99 11.63 8.18
C GLU A 25 -4.13 12.73 7.55
N LEU A 26 -4.61 13.96 7.58
CA LEU A 26 -3.97 15.15 6.99
C LEU A 26 -2.58 15.48 7.55
N ALA A 27 -2.21 14.89 8.69
CA ALA A 27 -0.92 15.12 9.33
C ALA A 27 -0.45 13.91 10.17
N PRO A 28 -0.24 12.70 9.58
CA PRO A 28 0.18 11.52 10.34
C PRO A 28 1.52 11.72 11.04
N ILE A 29 2.34 12.64 10.53
CA ILE A 29 3.65 12.98 11.09
C ILE A 29 3.52 13.77 12.40
N LEU A 30 2.54 14.67 12.51
CA LEU A 30 2.37 15.47 13.72
C LEU A 30 1.89 14.61 14.88
N SER A 31 0.91 13.73 14.66
CA SER A 31 0.44 12.78 15.68
C SER A 31 1.53 11.79 16.10
N PHE A 32 2.36 11.32 15.15
CA PHE A 32 3.50 10.45 15.46
C PHE A 32 4.60 11.15 16.24
N LEU A 33 4.97 12.37 15.89
CA LEU A 33 6.03 13.12 16.58
C LEU A 33 5.67 13.47 18.03
N TRP A 34 4.39 13.64 18.34
CA TRP A 34 3.94 14.10 19.66
C TRP A 34 3.69 12.97 20.66
N ALA A 35 3.29 11.79 20.18
CA ALA A 35 2.92 10.66 21.05
C ALA A 35 3.95 9.52 21.06
N THR A 36 5.03 9.60 20.26
CA THR A 36 5.93 8.45 20.06
C THR A 36 7.07 8.42 21.06
N PRO A 37 7.28 7.31 21.79
CA PRO A 37 8.42 7.13 22.68
C PRO A 37 9.77 7.31 21.97
N LYS A 38 10.78 7.83 22.67
CA LYS A 38 12.14 8.08 22.13
C LYS A 38 12.84 6.84 21.54
N GLN A 39 12.36 5.65 21.88
CA GLN A 39 12.86 4.37 21.35
C GLN A 39 12.38 4.09 19.92
N ILE A 40 11.40 4.83 19.41
CA ILE A 40 10.85 4.67 18.07
C ILE A 40 11.39 5.77 17.18
N GLU A 41 12.12 5.39 16.14
CA GLU A 41 12.64 6.27 15.11
C GLU A 41 11.78 6.10 13.85
N LEU A 42 11.12 7.19 13.42
CA LEU A 42 10.33 7.23 12.20
C LEU A 42 11.12 7.87 11.08
N CYS A 43 11.15 7.24 9.92
CA CYS A 43 11.62 7.82 8.66
C CYS A 43 10.57 7.64 7.58
N LEU A 44 10.36 8.67 6.77
CA LEU A 44 9.55 8.58 5.56
C LEU A 44 10.46 8.26 4.38
N ASP A 45 10.04 7.29 3.58
CA ASP A 45 10.77 6.83 2.40
C ASP A 45 10.09 7.37 1.14
N ASP A 46 10.77 8.27 0.46
CA ASP A 46 10.36 8.90 -0.79
C ASP A 46 11.26 8.49 -1.97
N GLU A 47 12.12 7.49 -1.78
CA GLU A 47 13.05 6.99 -2.79
C GLU A 47 12.35 6.14 -3.88
N LEU A 48 11.31 6.73 -4.47
CA LEU A 48 10.54 6.15 -5.59
C LEU A 48 10.12 7.22 -6.61
N PRO A 49 9.88 6.86 -7.88
CA PRO A 49 9.27 7.74 -8.86
C PRO A 49 7.89 8.24 -8.42
N ILE A 50 7.49 9.40 -8.97
CA ILE A 50 6.16 9.96 -8.71
C ILE A 50 5.07 8.96 -9.11
N GLY A 51 4.13 8.72 -8.22
CA GLY A 51 3.01 7.81 -8.42
C GLY A 51 3.27 6.36 -8.02
N ALA A 52 4.54 5.95 -7.84
CA ALA A 52 4.87 4.66 -7.26
C ALA A 52 4.68 4.66 -5.74
N SER A 53 4.49 3.50 -5.15
CA SER A 53 4.35 3.32 -3.71
C SER A 53 5.32 2.27 -3.15
N HIS A 54 5.72 2.46 -1.90
CA HIS A 54 6.36 1.39 -1.15
C HIS A 54 5.29 0.45 -0.60
N HIS A 55 5.12 -0.70 -1.26
CA HIS A 55 4.08 -1.66 -0.92
C HIS A 55 4.61 -2.92 -0.22
N GLN A 56 5.91 -3.12 -0.09
CA GLN A 56 6.49 -4.20 0.70
C GLN A 56 6.20 -4.03 2.20
N LYS A 57 5.80 -5.12 2.86
CA LYS A 57 5.48 -5.18 4.27
C LYS A 57 6.43 -6.16 4.95
N ILE A 58 7.45 -5.61 5.60
CA ILE A 58 8.54 -6.38 6.20
C ILE A 58 8.71 -5.94 7.65
N VAL A 59 8.72 -6.91 8.57
CA VAL A 59 9.10 -6.71 9.97
C VAL A 59 10.32 -7.55 10.25
N VAL A 60 11.36 -6.96 10.81
CA VAL A 60 12.61 -7.67 11.16
C VAL A 60 12.93 -7.46 12.64
N ILE A 61 13.22 -8.53 13.34
CA ILE A 61 13.59 -8.54 14.74
C ILE A 61 15.02 -9.07 14.87
N ASP A 62 15.96 -8.16 15.17
CA ASP A 62 17.37 -8.46 15.42
C ASP A 62 18.06 -9.32 14.34
N ASP A 63 17.65 -9.21 13.06
CA ASP A 63 18.12 -10.02 11.92
C ASP A 63 17.97 -11.55 12.12
N SER A 64 17.21 -11.99 13.10
CA SER A 64 17.06 -13.41 13.46
C SER A 64 15.65 -13.96 13.27
N LEU A 65 14.65 -13.09 13.26
CA LEU A 65 13.26 -13.40 12.94
C LEU A 65 12.73 -12.29 12.04
N ALA A 66 12.03 -12.65 10.97
CA ALA A 66 11.39 -11.68 10.10
C ALA A 66 10.03 -12.16 9.61
N PHE A 67 9.19 -11.21 9.20
CA PHE A 67 7.88 -11.43 8.63
C PHE A 67 7.78 -10.68 7.31
N SER A 68 7.23 -11.32 6.28
CA SER A 68 6.89 -10.69 5.00
C SER A 68 5.57 -11.25 4.48
N GLY A 69 4.70 -10.38 3.96
CA GLY A 69 3.38 -10.76 3.46
C GLY A 69 2.49 -9.57 3.17
N GLY A 70 1.17 -9.77 3.27
CA GLY A 70 0.18 -8.75 2.95
C GLY A 70 -0.11 -7.77 4.09
N LEU A 71 0.15 -8.13 5.36
CA LEU A 71 -0.32 -7.42 6.53
C LEU A 71 0.44 -6.12 6.80
N ASP A 72 -0.26 -4.99 6.74
CA ASP A 72 0.20 -3.70 7.25
C ASP A 72 -0.02 -3.58 8.76
N ILE A 73 0.90 -2.91 9.45
CA ILE A 73 0.71 -2.52 10.86
C ILE A 73 -0.10 -1.22 10.91
N THR A 74 -1.39 -1.32 10.68
CA THR A 74 -2.32 -0.18 10.65
C THR A 74 -3.68 -0.59 11.22
N GLY A 75 -4.62 0.37 11.34
CA GLY A 75 -5.99 0.11 11.78
C GLY A 75 -6.74 -0.86 10.86
N HIS A 76 -7.81 -1.48 11.37
CA HIS A 76 -8.71 -2.39 10.64
C HIS A 76 -8.01 -3.61 10.03
N ARG A 77 -6.97 -4.16 10.72
CA ARG A 77 -6.22 -5.33 10.24
C ARG A 77 -6.27 -6.53 11.19
N TRP A 78 -6.63 -6.31 12.45
CA TRP A 78 -6.75 -7.39 13.40
C TRP A 78 -8.03 -8.20 13.14
N ASP A 79 -7.91 -9.50 13.05
CA ASP A 79 -9.01 -10.44 13.06
C ASP A 79 -8.51 -11.81 13.55
N THR A 80 -9.40 -12.78 13.65
CA THR A 80 -9.11 -14.17 13.97
C THR A 80 -9.55 -15.07 12.81
N PRO A 81 -9.01 -16.29 12.65
CA PRO A 81 -9.49 -17.23 11.64
C PRO A 81 -10.99 -17.57 11.75
N ALA A 82 -11.64 -17.22 12.85
CA ALA A 82 -13.06 -17.36 13.02
C ALA A 82 -13.89 -16.38 12.20
N HIS A 83 -13.41 -15.20 11.90
CA HIS A 83 -14.10 -14.13 11.17
C HIS A 83 -15.52 -13.86 11.68
N THR A 84 -15.73 -14.01 12.99
CA THR A 84 -17.07 -13.96 13.59
C THR A 84 -17.75 -12.62 13.29
N PRO A 85 -18.98 -12.58 12.73
CA PRO A 85 -19.72 -11.35 12.55
C PRO A 85 -19.83 -10.58 13.87
N GLY A 86 -19.55 -9.27 13.84
CA GLY A 86 -19.67 -8.41 15.02
C GLY A 86 -18.73 -8.70 16.18
N ASP A 87 -17.57 -9.35 15.94
CA ASP A 87 -16.58 -9.63 16.99
C ASP A 87 -16.24 -8.36 17.79
N ALA A 88 -16.47 -8.42 19.12
CA ALA A 88 -16.30 -7.27 20.02
C ALA A 88 -14.85 -6.78 20.13
N LEU A 89 -13.86 -7.61 19.79
CA LEU A 89 -12.43 -7.24 19.79
C LEU A 89 -12.02 -6.54 18.49
N ARG A 90 -12.80 -6.68 17.42
CA ARG A 90 -12.52 -6.09 16.12
C ARG A 90 -13.01 -4.63 16.08
N ARG A 91 -12.25 -3.76 16.76
CA ARG A 91 -12.52 -2.32 16.89
C ARG A 91 -11.35 -1.49 16.44
N ASP A 92 -11.66 -0.34 15.83
CA ASP A 92 -10.67 0.68 15.54
C ASP A 92 -10.23 1.44 16.82
N PRO A 93 -9.21 2.31 16.74
CA PRO A 93 -8.77 3.11 17.88
C PRO A 93 -9.85 4.05 18.46
N LEU A 94 -10.90 4.37 17.71
CA LEU A 94 -12.04 5.18 18.14
C LEU A 94 -13.17 4.34 18.73
N GLY A 95 -13.03 3.01 18.72
CA GLY A 95 -13.98 2.06 19.27
C GLY A 95 -15.09 1.59 18.30
N ALA A 96 -15.05 2.03 17.03
CA ALA A 96 -15.98 1.55 16.02
C ALA A 96 -15.64 0.14 15.55
N LEU A 97 -16.68 -0.71 15.39
CA LEU A 97 -16.51 -2.06 14.82
C LEU A 97 -16.20 -1.96 13.33
N TYR A 98 -15.38 -2.87 12.82
CA TYR A 98 -15.11 -3.02 11.39
C TYR A 98 -15.32 -4.47 10.93
N GLU A 99 -15.42 -4.65 9.60
CA GLU A 99 -15.71 -5.93 8.97
C GLU A 99 -14.54 -6.92 9.05
N PRO A 100 -14.78 -8.23 8.92
CA PRO A 100 -13.76 -9.27 8.91
C PRO A 100 -12.65 -9.00 7.90
N PHE A 101 -11.43 -9.38 8.29
CA PHE A 101 -10.23 -9.13 7.51
C PHE A 101 -9.33 -10.37 7.49
N HIS A 102 -8.99 -10.84 6.29
CA HIS A 102 -8.10 -11.99 6.09
C HIS A 102 -6.81 -11.58 5.44
N ASP A 103 -5.68 -11.91 6.06
CA ASP A 103 -4.35 -11.66 5.52
C ASP A 103 -3.34 -12.72 5.95
N VAL A 104 -2.26 -12.87 5.20
CA VAL A 104 -1.25 -13.90 5.43
C VAL A 104 0.14 -13.30 5.41
N GLN A 105 0.98 -13.70 6.39
CA GLN A 105 2.41 -13.43 6.41
C GLN A 105 3.21 -14.71 6.58
N MET A 106 4.37 -14.77 5.94
CA MET A 106 5.37 -15.80 6.19
C MET A 106 6.35 -15.30 7.26
N ALA A 107 6.47 -16.06 8.34
CA ALA A 107 7.53 -15.87 9.33
C ALA A 107 8.75 -16.69 8.93
N VAL A 108 9.94 -16.12 9.02
CA VAL A 108 11.22 -16.75 8.66
C VAL A 108 12.29 -16.41 9.68
N ASP A 109 13.23 -17.34 9.87
CA ASP A 109 14.43 -17.15 10.67
C ASP A 109 15.72 -17.32 9.84
N GLY A 110 16.86 -17.40 10.52
CA GLY A 110 18.16 -17.70 9.91
C GLY A 110 18.57 -16.74 8.80
N GLU A 111 19.09 -17.28 7.71
CA GLU A 111 19.61 -16.49 6.59
C GLU A 111 18.53 -15.67 5.87
N ALA A 112 17.30 -16.17 5.80
CA ALA A 112 16.19 -15.45 5.20
C ALA A 112 15.82 -14.19 6.02
N ALA A 113 15.79 -14.29 7.35
CA ALA A 113 15.56 -13.14 8.22
C ALA A 113 16.70 -12.11 8.11
N ALA A 114 17.96 -12.57 8.07
CA ALA A 114 19.12 -11.69 7.88
C ALA A 114 19.08 -10.96 6.53
N ALA A 115 18.65 -11.64 5.45
CA ALA A 115 18.50 -11.06 4.12
C ALA A 115 17.40 -9.98 4.09
N LEU A 116 16.25 -10.21 4.74
CA LEU A 116 15.20 -9.19 4.90
C LEU A 116 15.69 -8.01 5.76
N GLY A 117 16.52 -8.27 6.78
CA GLY A 117 17.19 -7.24 7.57
C GLY A 117 18.15 -6.38 6.75
N ALA A 118 18.90 -6.99 5.84
CA ALA A 118 19.76 -6.27 4.89
C ALA A 118 18.91 -5.36 3.97
N LEU A 119 17.82 -5.88 3.41
CA LEU A 119 16.91 -5.12 2.57
C LEU A 119 16.32 -3.89 3.31
N PHE A 120 15.94 -4.05 4.58
CA PHE A 120 15.49 -2.93 5.40
C PHE A 120 16.59 -1.87 5.59
N ARG A 121 17.82 -2.30 5.89
CA ARG A 121 18.97 -1.40 6.10
C ARG A 121 19.33 -0.62 4.83
N ASP A 122 19.29 -1.28 3.68
CA ASP A 122 19.57 -0.62 2.40
C ASP A 122 18.56 0.49 2.12
N ARG A 123 17.26 0.22 2.33
CA ARG A 123 16.21 1.24 2.20
C ARG A 123 16.35 2.35 3.25
N TRP A 124 16.64 1.99 4.51
CA TRP A 124 16.89 2.98 5.56
C TRP A 124 18.06 3.90 5.22
N GLN A 125 19.13 3.35 4.66
CA GLN A 125 20.30 4.13 4.22
C GLN A 125 19.92 5.13 3.12
N GLY A 126 19.11 4.75 2.14
CA GLY A 126 18.59 5.65 1.11
C GLY A 126 17.77 6.78 1.73
N ALA A 127 16.67 6.44 2.41
CA ALA A 127 15.72 7.42 2.94
C ALA A 127 16.27 8.28 4.09
N ALA A 128 17.09 7.72 4.98
CA ALA A 128 17.59 8.38 6.17
C ALA A 128 19.02 8.90 6.05
N SER A 129 19.75 8.56 4.98
CA SER A 129 21.20 8.83 4.84
C SER A 129 22.03 8.33 6.04
N GLU A 130 21.58 7.25 6.68
CA GLU A 130 22.19 6.66 7.87
C GLU A 130 22.43 5.17 7.64
N ARG A 131 23.67 4.74 7.80
CA ARG A 131 24.04 3.32 7.70
C ARG A 131 23.77 2.61 9.02
N LEU A 132 22.93 1.59 9.01
CA LEU A 132 22.69 0.74 10.16
C LEU A 132 23.59 -0.50 10.12
N ASN A 133 24.13 -0.86 11.27
CA ASN A 133 24.87 -2.11 11.41
C ASN A 133 23.90 -3.30 11.56
N PRO A 134 24.25 -4.49 11.04
CA PRO A 134 23.51 -5.70 11.33
C PRO A 134 23.39 -5.96 12.84
N ALA A 135 22.24 -6.46 13.25
CA ALA A 135 22.04 -6.86 14.63
C ALA A 135 22.88 -8.10 14.95
N ARG A 136 23.42 -8.16 16.18
CA ARG A 136 24.16 -9.32 16.68
C ARG A 136 23.27 -10.12 17.62
N ALA A 137 22.20 -10.69 17.09
CA ALA A 137 21.33 -11.57 17.87
C ALA A 137 22.07 -12.86 18.23
N ARG A 138 21.79 -13.38 19.42
CA ARG A 138 22.29 -14.69 19.87
C ARG A 138 21.10 -15.55 20.27
N GLY A 139 21.14 -16.82 19.89
CA GLY A 139 20.14 -17.83 20.22
C GLY A 139 18.90 -17.78 19.30
N ASP A 140 18.07 -18.80 19.46
CA ASP A 140 16.79 -18.92 18.77
C ASP A 140 15.79 -17.86 19.28
N ARG A 141 15.14 -17.18 18.33
CA ARG A 141 14.14 -16.14 18.58
C ARG A 141 12.74 -16.54 18.14
N TRP A 142 12.57 -17.78 17.66
CA TRP A 142 11.26 -18.25 17.25
C TRP A 142 10.27 -18.24 18.41
N PRO A 143 9.09 -17.62 18.27
CA PRO A 143 8.10 -17.57 19.34
C PRO A 143 7.49 -18.96 19.59
N GLN A 144 7.48 -19.42 20.85
CA GLN A 144 6.94 -20.73 21.22
C GLN A 144 5.46 -20.95 20.84
N VAL A 145 4.70 -19.84 20.75
CA VAL A 145 3.27 -19.89 20.37
C VAL A 145 3.04 -19.98 18.87
N MET A 146 4.08 -19.88 18.06
CA MET A 146 3.98 -19.86 16.61
C MET A 146 4.34 -21.25 16.05
N PRO A 147 3.45 -21.88 15.27
CA PRO A 147 3.73 -23.19 14.70
C PRO A 147 4.90 -23.11 13.70
N ILE A 148 5.61 -24.22 13.50
CA ILE A 148 6.68 -24.38 12.54
C ILE A 148 6.18 -25.25 11.41
N ASP A 149 5.93 -24.68 10.24
CA ASP A 149 5.46 -25.43 9.07
C ASP A 149 6.64 -26.09 8.33
N PHE A 150 7.82 -25.47 8.34
CA PHE A 150 9.03 -25.97 7.67
C PHE A 150 10.28 -25.84 8.54
N THR A 151 11.22 -26.74 8.35
CA THR A 151 12.56 -26.68 8.92
C THR A 151 13.61 -26.89 7.84
N HIS A 152 14.67 -26.08 7.82
CA HIS A 152 15.78 -26.19 6.87
C HIS A 152 15.37 -26.11 5.39
N VAL A 153 14.32 -25.34 5.08
CA VAL A 153 13.85 -25.10 3.72
C VAL A 153 14.56 -23.91 3.08
N ALA A 154 14.83 -24.02 1.78
CA ALA A 154 15.34 -22.90 1.02
C ALA A 154 14.22 -21.92 0.67
N ILE A 155 14.44 -20.62 0.96
CA ILE A 155 13.49 -19.55 0.69
C ILE A 155 14.07 -18.59 -0.35
N GLY A 156 13.35 -18.43 -1.47
CA GLY A 156 13.65 -17.40 -2.45
C GLY A 156 13.01 -16.07 -2.06
N ILE A 157 13.70 -14.96 -2.32
CA ILE A 157 13.18 -13.60 -2.11
C ILE A 157 13.06 -12.92 -3.47
N ALA A 158 11.83 -12.66 -3.90
CA ALA A 158 11.53 -11.95 -5.14
C ALA A 158 11.11 -10.51 -4.84
N ARG A 159 11.60 -9.57 -5.65
CA ARG A 159 11.29 -8.14 -5.46
C ARG A 159 10.79 -7.50 -6.74
N THR A 160 9.90 -6.54 -6.59
CA THR A 160 9.69 -5.46 -7.55
C THR A 160 10.28 -4.18 -6.97
N LEU A 161 11.10 -3.51 -7.75
CA LEU A 161 11.65 -2.20 -7.44
C LEU A 161 11.88 -1.47 -8.76
N LEU A 162 11.42 -0.23 -8.87
CA LEU A 162 11.77 0.59 -10.03
C LEU A 162 13.23 1.05 -9.95
N ALA A 163 13.87 1.14 -11.10
CA ALA A 163 15.13 1.86 -11.22
C ALA A 163 14.89 3.34 -10.90
N PHE A 164 15.66 3.91 -9.98
CA PHE A 164 15.47 5.27 -9.54
C PHE A 164 16.77 5.87 -8.99
N ASP A 165 17.08 7.12 -9.37
CA ASP A 165 18.28 7.88 -8.95
C ASP A 165 19.60 7.09 -9.02
N GLY A 166 19.77 6.29 -10.10
CA GLY A 166 20.94 5.46 -10.32
C GLY A 166 20.94 4.10 -9.60
N ALA A 167 19.91 3.78 -8.80
CA ALA A 167 19.71 2.47 -8.23
C ALA A 167 19.11 1.50 -9.27
N ALA A 168 19.64 0.28 -9.35
CA ALA A 168 19.11 -0.73 -10.25
C ALA A 168 17.71 -1.19 -9.82
N GLY A 169 16.79 -1.29 -10.78
CA GLY A 169 15.47 -1.86 -10.57
C GLY A 169 15.50 -3.39 -10.46
N SER A 170 14.36 -3.96 -10.04
CA SER A 170 14.12 -5.39 -10.00
C SER A 170 12.70 -5.70 -10.48
N ARG A 171 12.53 -6.70 -11.33
CA ARG A 171 11.22 -7.20 -11.80
C ARG A 171 11.07 -8.71 -11.56
N VAL A 172 11.70 -9.21 -10.48
CA VAL A 172 11.73 -10.65 -10.20
C VAL A 172 10.34 -11.18 -9.81
N VAL A 173 9.48 -10.34 -9.18
CA VAL A 173 8.10 -10.75 -8.83
C VAL A 173 7.29 -11.16 -10.05
N VAL A 174 7.29 -10.36 -11.11
CA VAL A 174 6.51 -10.69 -12.32
C VAL A 174 7.06 -11.93 -13.02
N THR A 175 8.38 -12.10 -13.07
CA THR A 175 9.01 -13.30 -13.63
C THR A 175 8.64 -14.52 -12.81
N LEU A 176 8.75 -14.45 -11.48
CA LEU A 176 8.35 -15.51 -10.57
C LEU A 176 6.87 -15.90 -10.77
N LEU A 177 5.96 -14.91 -10.79
CA LEU A 177 4.53 -15.18 -10.96
C LEU A 177 4.26 -15.95 -12.26
N PHE A 178 4.87 -15.55 -13.35
CA PHE A 178 4.69 -16.21 -14.64
C PHE A 178 5.30 -17.60 -14.66
N ASP A 179 6.48 -17.79 -14.09
CA ASP A 179 7.11 -19.11 -13.96
C ASP A 179 6.27 -20.08 -13.11
N LEU A 180 5.64 -19.57 -12.04
CA LEU A 180 4.74 -20.39 -11.21
C LEU A 180 3.52 -20.87 -12.02
N ILE A 181 2.90 -20.00 -12.81
CA ILE A 181 1.76 -20.37 -13.68
C ILE A 181 2.20 -21.36 -14.76
N ASP A 182 3.32 -21.11 -15.42
CA ASP A 182 3.82 -21.96 -16.51
C ASP A 182 4.20 -23.38 -16.04
N ARG A 183 4.48 -23.55 -14.73
CA ARG A 183 4.80 -24.85 -14.12
C ARG A 183 3.59 -25.60 -13.56
N ALA A 184 2.42 -24.97 -13.49
CA ALA A 184 1.22 -25.59 -12.92
C ALA A 184 0.74 -26.79 -13.76
N GLU A 185 0.46 -27.94 -13.14
CA GLU A 185 0.01 -29.15 -13.82
C GLU A 185 -1.40 -29.57 -13.40
N LEU A 186 -1.74 -29.49 -12.11
CA LEU A 186 -2.99 -29.98 -11.55
C LEU A 186 -3.80 -28.89 -10.84
N THR A 187 -3.16 -28.07 -9.99
CA THR A 187 -3.88 -27.12 -9.15
C THR A 187 -3.19 -25.78 -9.04
N ILE A 188 -3.96 -24.70 -9.10
CA ILE A 188 -3.58 -23.35 -8.74
C ILE A 188 -4.55 -22.86 -7.67
N TYR A 189 -4.06 -22.56 -6.46
CA TYR A 189 -4.80 -21.91 -5.40
C TYR A 189 -4.25 -20.51 -5.19
N VAL A 190 -5.13 -19.51 -5.30
CA VAL A 190 -4.77 -18.08 -5.16
C VAL A 190 -5.62 -17.43 -4.11
N GLU A 191 -5.00 -16.69 -3.19
CA GLU A 191 -5.66 -15.63 -2.43
C GLU A 191 -5.01 -14.32 -2.80
N ASN A 192 -5.78 -13.39 -3.34
CA ASN A 192 -5.22 -12.10 -3.73
C ASN A 192 -6.26 -10.98 -3.69
N GLN A 193 -5.87 -9.86 -3.09
CA GLN A 193 -6.72 -8.68 -3.02
C GLN A 193 -7.10 -8.18 -4.42
N PHE A 194 -6.16 -8.18 -5.37
CA PHE A 194 -6.36 -7.67 -6.73
C PHE A 194 -5.86 -8.68 -7.76
N ILE A 195 -6.76 -9.11 -8.66
CA ILE A 195 -6.43 -9.96 -9.80
C ILE A 195 -6.86 -9.20 -11.06
N THR A 196 -6.02 -8.26 -11.50
CA THR A 196 -6.33 -7.29 -12.56
C THR A 196 -5.34 -7.31 -13.72
N CYS A 197 -4.20 -8.03 -13.60
CA CYS A 197 -3.16 -8.10 -14.60
C CYS A 197 -3.61 -8.95 -15.81
N GLU A 198 -3.77 -8.33 -16.97
CA GLU A 198 -4.19 -9.02 -18.20
C GLU A 198 -3.20 -10.11 -18.65
N ARG A 199 -1.89 -9.85 -18.55
CA ARG A 199 -0.85 -10.83 -18.85
C ARG A 199 -0.92 -12.08 -17.96
N PHE A 200 -1.35 -11.93 -16.70
CA PHE A 200 -1.63 -13.08 -15.83
C PHE A 200 -2.81 -13.89 -16.38
N THR A 201 -3.90 -13.21 -16.76
CA THR A 201 -5.09 -13.85 -17.36
C THR A 201 -4.73 -14.64 -18.61
N GLU A 202 -3.97 -14.04 -19.52
CA GLU A 202 -3.51 -14.67 -20.76
C GLU A 202 -2.70 -15.94 -20.49
N ARG A 203 -1.74 -15.88 -19.53
CA ARG A 203 -0.93 -17.05 -19.16
C ARG A 203 -1.73 -18.14 -18.48
N LEU A 204 -2.62 -17.78 -17.57
CA LEU A 204 -3.50 -18.75 -16.91
C LEU A 204 -4.35 -19.49 -17.93
N VAL A 205 -5.01 -18.77 -18.84
CA VAL A 205 -5.83 -19.36 -19.93
C VAL A 205 -4.99 -20.27 -20.82
N ALA A 206 -3.80 -19.80 -21.26
CA ALA A 206 -2.92 -20.61 -22.09
C ALA A 206 -2.48 -21.90 -21.38
N ARG A 207 -2.13 -21.80 -20.08
CA ARG A 207 -1.72 -22.97 -19.29
C ARG A 207 -2.85 -23.94 -19.06
N MET A 208 -4.07 -23.48 -18.74
CA MET A 208 -5.24 -24.31 -18.56
C MET A 208 -5.68 -25.03 -19.86
N LYS A 209 -5.47 -24.39 -21.02
CA LYS A 209 -5.66 -25.06 -22.32
C LYS A 209 -4.62 -26.15 -22.58
N ALA A 210 -3.37 -25.89 -22.22
CA ALA A 210 -2.28 -26.86 -22.37
C ALA A 210 -2.35 -28.01 -21.37
N ARG A 211 -3.07 -27.83 -20.26
CA ARG A 211 -3.27 -28.83 -19.19
C ARG A 211 -4.77 -29.00 -18.89
N PRO A 212 -5.45 -29.97 -19.55
CA PRO A 212 -6.90 -30.16 -19.38
C PRO A 212 -7.33 -30.52 -17.95
N GLU A 213 -6.46 -31.12 -17.16
CA GLU A 213 -6.71 -31.48 -15.76
C GLU A 213 -6.47 -30.33 -14.77
N LEU A 214 -5.90 -29.21 -15.21
CA LEU A 214 -5.56 -28.09 -14.34
C LEU A 214 -6.82 -27.37 -13.86
N GLU A 215 -6.93 -27.23 -12.55
CA GLU A 215 -7.97 -26.47 -11.87
C GLU A 215 -7.39 -25.22 -11.19
N ALA A 216 -8.14 -24.11 -11.20
CA ALA A 216 -7.73 -22.84 -10.59
C ALA A 216 -8.81 -22.26 -9.68
N LEU A 217 -8.53 -22.15 -8.39
CA LEU A 217 -9.38 -21.48 -7.40
C LEU A 217 -8.75 -20.14 -6.98
N MET A 218 -9.45 -19.04 -7.24
CA MET A 218 -9.01 -17.69 -6.96
C MET A 218 -9.94 -17.03 -5.94
N VAL A 219 -9.43 -16.78 -4.74
CA VAL A 219 -10.16 -16.14 -3.64
C VAL A 219 -9.76 -14.66 -3.59
N THR A 220 -10.75 -13.77 -3.65
CA THR A 220 -10.55 -12.30 -3.73
C THR A 220 -11.66 -11.61 -2.92
N PRO A 221 -11.47 -10.35 -2.46
CA PRO A 221 -12.57 -9.63 -1.82
C PRO A 221 -13.65 -9.26 -2.85
N ASN A 222 -14.91 -9.16 -2.41
CA ASN A 222 -15.99 -8.62 -3.22
C ASN A 222 -16.32 -7.16 -2.86
N ILE A 223 -15.95 -6.73 -1.65
CA ILE A 223 -16.20 -5.37 -1.14
C ILE A 223 -15.22 -4.38 -1.76
N TYR A 224 -15.74 -3.26 -2.25
CA TYR A 224 -14.97 -2.08 -2.66
C TYR A 224 -15.19 -0.96 -1.65
N ARG A 225 -14.12 -0.34 -1.20
CA ARG A 225 -14.18 0.76 -0.21
C ARG A 225 -14.55 2.10 -0.83
N SER A 226 -14.38 2.24 -2.15
CA SER A 226 -14.70 3.44 -2.90
C SER A 226 -15.13 3.12 -4.32
N TRP A 227 -15.83 4.05 -4.96
CA TRP A 227 -16.15 3.96 -6.39
C TRP A 227 -14.88 3.87 -7.27
N ILE A 228 -13.81 4.58 -6.90
CA ILE A 228 -12.53 4.51 -7.61
C ILE A 228 -11.96 3.09 -7.53
N GLU A 229 -11.97 2.48 -6.34
CA GLU A 229 -11.51 1.10 -6.15
C GLU A 229 -12.33 0.12 -7.00
N GLN A 230 -13.64 0.30 -7.11
CA GLN A 230 -14.49 -0.49 -7.99
C GLN A 230 -14.08 -0.36 -9.46
N GLN A 231 -13.76 0.85 -9.95
CA GLN A 231 -13.29 1.07 -11.32
C GLN A 231 -11.94 0.39 -11.58
N VAL A 232 -11.03 0.50 -10.63
CA VAL A 232 -9.65 0.01 -10.77
C VAL A 232 -9.57 -1.50 -10.62
N MET A 233 -10.40 -2.11 -9.79
CA MET A 233 -10.34 -3.52 -9.40
C MET A 233 -11.49 -4.35 -9.97
N GLY A 234 -12.71 -3.84 -9.93
CA GLY A 234 -13.90 -4.57 -10.35
C GLY A 234 -13.93 -4.80 -11.86
N VAL A 235 -13.68 -3.77 -12.64
CA VAL A 235 -13.73 -3.84 -14.11
C VAL A 235 -12.66 -4.78 -14.70
N PRO A 236 -11.36 -4.70 -14.33
CA PRO A 236 -10.38 -5.66 -14.82
C PRO A 236 -10.64 -7.10 -14.33
N ARG A 237 -11.14 -7.29 -13.12
CA ARG A 237 -11.53 -8.60 -12.59
C ARG A 237 -12.68 -9.20 -13.40
N GLU A 238 -13.65 -8.40 -13.85
CA GLU A 238 -14.72 -8.81 -14.73
C GLU A 238 -14.17 -9.28 -16.09
N ARG A 239 -13.11 -8.66 -16.62
CA ARG A 239 -12.43 -9.13 -17.84
C ARG A 239 -11.85 -10.53 -17.67
N LEU A 240 -11.21 -10.82 -16.50
CA LEU A 240 -10.73 -12.16 -16.19
C LEU A 240 -11.88 -13.18 -16.20
N ARG A 241 -13.01 -12.90 -15.50
CA ARG A 241 -14.18 -13.76 -15.45
C ARG A 241 -14.73 -14.04 -16.85
N THR A 242 -14.99 -12.97 -17.62
CA THR A 242 -15.50 -13.06 -18.99
C THR A 242 -14.55 -13.85 -19.91
N ARG A 243 -13.24 -13.65 -19.74
CA ARG A 243 -12.25 -14.40 -20.54
C ARG A 243 -12.29 -15.89 -20.25
N LEU A 244 -12.38 -16.28 -18.97
CA LEU A 244 -12.50 -17.68 -18.59
C LEU A 244 -13.78 -18.33 -19.15
N GLU A 245 -14.90 -17.60 -19.16
CA GLU A 245 -16.17 -18.07 -19.75
C GLU A 245 -16.05 -18.24 -21.26
N GLN A 246 -15.54 -17.24 -21.97
CA GLN A 246 -15.36 -17.28 -23.43
C GLN A 246 -14.47 -18.43 -23.89
N GLU A 247 -13.50 -18.80 -23.07
CA GLU A 247 -12.56 -19.89 -23.35
C GLU A 247 -13.07 -21.28 -22.85
N GLY A 248 -14.29 -21.33 -22.28
CA GLY A 248 -14.90 -22.57 -21.79
C GLY A 248 -14.23 -23.15 -20.54
N LEU A 249 -13.61 -22.31 -19.72
CA LEU A 249 -12.82 -22.74 -18.55
C LEU A 249 -13.57 -22.61 -17.20
N SER A 250 -14.82 -22.14 -17.19
CA SER A 250 -15.59 -21.85 -15.99
C SER A 250 -15.83 -23.05 -15.06
N GLU A 251 -15.82 -24.28 -15.60
CA GLU A 251 -15.95 -25.49 -14.80
C GLU A 251 -14.65 -25.86 -14.06
N ARG A 252 -13.51 -25.34 -14.50
CA ARG A 252 -12.18 -25.63 -13.96
C ARG A 252 -11.51 -24.40 -13.31
N ALA A 253 -12.11 -23.23 -13.43
CA ALA A 253 -11.62 -22.00 -12.82
C ALA A 253 -12.75 -21.27 -12.12
N ARG A 254 -12.59 -20.99 -10.82
CA ARG A 254 -13.55 -20.22 -10.03
C ARG A 254 -12.89 -18.98 -9.46
N LEU A 255 -13.59 -17.86 -9.56
CA LEU A 255 -13.28 -16.59 -8.89
C LEU A 255 -14.32 -16.36 -7.80
N VAL A 256 -13.90 -16.37 -6.54
CA VAL A 256 -14.80 -16.45 -5.38
C VAL A 256 -14.41 -15.46 -4.30
N PHE A 257 -15.35 -15.16 -3.40
CA PHE A 257 -15.09 -14.43 -2.17
C PHE A 257 -15.67 -15.18 -0.96
N PRO A 258 -15.05 -15.06 0.23
CA PRO A 258 -15.50 -15.79 1.40
C PRO A 258 -16.59 -15.01 2.15
N GLN A 259 -17.59 -15.77 2.64
CA GLN A 259 -18.64 -15.28 3.54
C GLN A 259 -18.70 -16.14 4.81
N VAL A 260 -19.05 -15.48 5.91
CA VAL A 260 -19.28 -16.11 7.22
C VAL A 260 -20.67 -15.76 7.72
N THR A 261 -21.42 -16.77 8.09
CA THR A 261 -22.76 -16.65 8.70
C THR A 261 -22.72 -17.16 10.13
N ALA A 262 -23.17 -16.32 11.07
CA ALA A 262 -23.35 -16.71 12.47
C ALA A 262 -24.70 -16.17 12.97
N GLY A 263 -25.61 -17.08 13.35
CA GLY A 263 -27.02 -16.73 13.59
C GLY A 263 -27.67 -16.16 12.33
N ASP A 264 -28.29 -14.99 12.45
CA ASP A 264 -28.94 -14.29 11.33
C ASP A 264 -28.00 -13.33 10.58
N ALA A 265 -26.75 -13.18 11.03
CA ALA A 265 -25.78 -12.26 10.43
C ALA A 265 -24.90 -12.99 9.42
N THR A 266 -24.86 -12.47 8.19
CA THR A 266 -23.91 -12.89 7.15
C THR A 266 -23.02 -11.70 6.79
N VAL A 267 -21.71 -11.91 6.79
CA VAL A 267 -20.71 -10.89 6.45
C VAL A 267 -19.72 -11.43 5.43
N GLU A 268 -19.22 -10.56 4.58
CA GLU A 268 -18.13 -10.86 3.66
C GLU A 268 -16.79 -10.68 4.38
N VAL A 269 -15.82 -11.53 4.09
CA VAL A 269 -14.46 -11.40 4.60
C VAL A 269 -13.61 -10.63 3.58
N PHE A 270 -13.01 -9.53 4.00
CA PHE A 270 -12.12 -8.76 3.14
C PHE A 270 -10.77 -9.48 3.00
N VAL A 271 -10.53 -10.11 1.87
CA VAL A 271 -9.28 -10.81 1.56
C VAL A 271 -8.22 -9.80 1.14
N HIS A 272 -7.17 -9.67 1.95
CA HIS A 272 -6.00 -8.82 1.65
C HIS A 272 -4.72 -9.65 1.46
N ALA A 273 -4.80 -10.95 1.60
CA ALA A 273 -3.70 -11.89 1.39
C ALA A 273 -3.13 -11.83 -0.03
N LYS A 274 -1.87 -12.21 -0.18
CA LYS A 274 -1.19 -12.40 -1.47
C LYS A 274 -0.47 -13.74 -1.42
N VAL A 275 -1.22 -14.79 -1.69
CA VAL A 275 -0.81 -16.20 -1.64
C VAL A 275 -1.00 -16.83 -3.02
N LEU A 276 -0.07 -17.66 -3.40
CA LEU A 276 -0.19 -18.55 -4.57
C LEU A 276 0.42 -19.90 -4.21
N VAL A 277 -0.36 -20.98 -4.35
CA VAL A 277 0.10 -22.35 -4.22
C VAL A 277 -0.13 -23.10 -5.52
N VAL A 278 0.89 -23.78 -6.01
CA VAL A 278 0.84 -24.56 -7.25
C VAL A 278 1.28 -26.00 -6.99
N ASP A 279 0.39 -26.94 -7.26
CA ASP A 279 0.63 -28.40 -7.27
C ASP A 279 1.28 -28.95 -5.98
N ASP A 280 0.94 -28.47 -4.83
CA ASP A 280 1.56 -28.83 -3.53
C ASP A 280 3.10 -28.71 -3.55
N ARG A 281 3.63 -27.94 -4.47
CA ARG A 281 5.05 -27.90 -4.80
C ARG A 281 5.66 -26.51 -4.68
N LEU A 282 4.87 -25.50 -5.03
CA LEU A 282 5.34 -24.11 -5.04
C LEU A 282 4.41 -23.30 -4.14
N LEU A 283 4.99 -22.59 -3.18
CA LEU A 283 4.29 -21.68 -2.28
C LEU A 283 4.92 -20.29 -2.40
N ARG A 284 4.11 -19.30 -2.72
CA ARG A 284 4.47 -17.88 -2.67
C ARG A 284 3.57 -17.16 -1.68
N ILE A 285 4.17 -16.41 -0.75
CA ILE A 285 3.50 -15.47 0.16
C ILE A 285 4.26 -14.16 0.12
N GLY A 286 3.56 -13.04 -0.09
CA GLY A 286 4.23 -11.76 -0.19
C GLY A 286 3.31 -10.55 -0.16
N SER A 287 3.84 -9.44 -0.63
CA SER A 287 3.12 -8.18 -0.68
C SER A 287 2.51 -7.88 -2.06
N ALA A 288 2.98 -8.54 -3.13
CA ALA A 288 2.60 -8.20 -4.49
C ALA A 288 1.20 -8.70 -4.85
N ASN A 289 0.34 -7.77 -5.24
CA ASN A 289 -0.93 -8.09 -5.88
C ASN A 289 -0.71 -8.60 -7.32
N ILE A 290 -1.70 -9.30 -7.85
CA ILE A 290 -1.74 -9.69 -9.27
C ILE A 290 -2.30 -8.51 -10.08
N CYS A 291 -1.58 -7.38 -10.06
CA CYS A 291 -1.92 -6.15 -10.77
C CYS A 291 -0.66 -5.55 -11.43
N ASN A 292 -0.83 -4.68 -12.41
CA ASN A 292 0.30 -4.10 -13.15
C ASN A 292 1.23 -3.28 -12.24
N ARG A 293 0.67 -2.57 -11.24
CA ARG A 293 1.47 -1.80 -10.29
C ARG A 293 2.47 -2.68 -9.55
N SER A 294 2.00 -3.77 -8.94
CA SER A 294 2.88 -4.70 -8.21
C SER A 294 3.88 -5.42 -9.12
N MET A 295 3.54 -5.61 -10.42
CA MET A 295 4.43 -6.26 -11.38
C MET A 295 5.59 -5.39 -11.84
N GLY A 296 5.50 -4.07 -11.75
CA GLY A 296 6.56 -3.24 -12.31
C GLY A 296 6.62 -1.79 -11.85
N PHE A 297 5.79 -1.35 -10.91
CA PHE A 297 5.66 0.04 -10.52
C PHE A 297 5.84 0.28 -9.02
N ASP A 298 5.13 -0.46 -8.17
CA ASP A 298 5.27 -0.37 -6.72
C ASP A 298 6.41 -1.26 -6.22
N SER A 299 7.01 -0.94 -5.07
CA SER A 299 8.01 -1.81 -4.48
C SER A 299 7.34 -2.99 -3.76
N GLU A 300 7.79 -4.23 -4.06
CA GLU A 300 7.22 -5.45 -3.52
C GLU A 300 8.30 -6.39 -2.97
N CYS A 301 7.88 -7.28 -2.06
CA CYS A 301 8.70 -8.35 -1.53
C CYS A 301 7.87 -9.61 -1.31
N ASP A 302 8.18 -10.65 -2.06
CA ASP A 302 7.56 -11.95 -1.97
C ASP A 302 8.58 -13.00 -1.54
N LEU A 303 8.12 -13.95 -0.72
CA LEU A 303 8.87 -15.12 -0.33
C LEU A 303 8.31 -16.35 -1.06
N VAL A 304 9.20 -17.21 -1.54
CA VAL A 304 8.82 -18.40 -2.29
C VAL A 304 9.55 -19.63 -1.76
N ILE A 305 8.81 -20.74 -1.64
CA ILE A 305 9.31 -22.07 -1.34
C ILE A 305 9.03 -22.96 -2.56
N GLU A 306 10.05 -23.63 -3.08
CA GLU A 306 9.94 -24.73 -4.00
C GLU A 306 10.25 -26.04 -3.24
N ALA A 307 9.25 -26.88 -3.05
CA ALA A 307 9.38 -28.15 -2.34
C ALA A 307 10.29 -29.13 -3.11
N ARG A 308 11.34 -29.63 -2.45
CA ARG A 308 12.36 -30.51 -3.03
C ARG A 308 12.16 -31.98 -2.67
N ASN A 309 11.35 -32.25 -1.66
CA ASN A 309 11.10 -33.60 -1.15
C ASN A 309 9.64 -33.76 -0.69
N ALA A 310 9.24 -34.98 -0.33
CA ALA A 310 7.86 -35.28 0.07
C ALA A 310 7.42 -34.47 1.31
N ARG A 311 8.28 -34.33 2.33
CA ARG A 311 7.95 -33.59 3.55
C ARG A 311 7.69 -32.10 3.26
N GLU A 312 8.48 -31.49 2.38
CA GLU A 312 8.26 -30.10 1.98
C GLU A 312 6.96 -29.95 1.16
N ARG A 313 6.62 -30.91 0.32
CA ARG A 313 5.34 -30.94 -0.40
C ARG A 313 4.15 -31.06 0.55
N GLU A 314 4.23 -31.94 1.53
CA GLU A 314 3.23 -32.05 2.59
C GLU A 314 3.05 -30.72 3.34
N GLY A 315 4.14 -30.00 3.62
CA GLY A 315 4.10 -28.68 4.23
C GLY A 315 3.40 -27.65 3.34
N VAL A 316 3.69 -27.62 2.04
CA VAL A 316 3.03 -26.71 1.09
C VAL A 316 1.52 -27.02 0.99
N ALA A 317 1.16 -28.31 0.87
CA ALA A 317 -0.22 -28.77 0.85
C ALA A 317 -0.96 -28.38 2.14
N ALA A 318 -0.34 -28.63 3.31
CA ALA A 318 -0.94 -28.30 4.60
C ALA A 318 -1.24 -26.81 4.77
N ILE A 319 -0.41 -25.91 4.23
CA ILE A 319 -0.67 -24.46 4.21
C ILE A 319 -1.87 -24.16 3.33
N ARG A 320 -1.93 -24.68 2.09
CA ARG A 320 -3.10 -24.53 1.23
C ARG A 320 -4.37 -25.03 1.92
N ASP A 321 -4.33 -26.23 2.48
CA ASP A 321 -5.49 -26.88 3.06
C ASP A 321 -5.98 -26.14 4.31
N ARG A 322 -5.07 -25.56 5.11
CA ARG A 322 -5.40 -24.69 6.24
C ARG A 322 -6.09 -23.40 5.80
N LEU A 323 -5.54 -22.69 4.82
CA LEU A 323 -6.10 -21.45 4.30
C LEU A 323 -7.45 -21.69 3.60
N PHE A 324 -7.51 -22.69 2.75
CA PHE A 324 -8.75 -23.06 2.08
C PHE A 324 -9.81 -23.54 3.07
N GLY A 325 -9.44 -24.34 4.06
CA GLY A 325 -10.32 -24.84 5.12
C GLY A 325 -10.94 -23.72 5.94
N GLU A 326 -10.18 -22.63 6.20
CA GLU A 326 -10.67 -21.43 6.87
C GLU A 326 -11.85 -20.83 6.11
N HIS A 327 -11.80 -20.77 4.79
CA HIS A 327 -12.86 -20.18 3.97
C HIS A 327 -14.11 -21.05 3.84
N ILE A 328 -13.99 -22.38 3.90
CA ILE A 328 -15.13 -23.30 3.74
C ILE A 328 -15.58 -23.97 5.05
N GLY A 329 -14.97 -23.61 6.19
CA GLY A 329 -15.34 -24.11 7.52
C GLY A 329 -15.00 -25.58 7.76
N ARG A 330 -13.84 -26.05 7.25
CA ARG A 330 -13.38 -27.44 7.39
C ARG A 330 -11.96 -27.52 7.94
N ALA A 331 -11.68 -28.62 8.64
CA ALA A 331 -10.32 -28.91 9.07
C ALA A 331 -9.39 -29.18 7.86
N PRO A 332 -8.09 -28.86 7.94
CA PRO A 332 -7.15 -29.07 6.84
C PRO A 332 -7.14 -30.51 6.29
N GLU A 333 -7.25 -31.50 7.15
CA GLU A 333 -7.27 -32.94 6.77
C GLU A 333 -8.51 -33.26 5.93
N GLN A 334 -9.66 -32.68 6.27
CA GLN A 334 -10.90 -32.84 5.50
C GLN A 334 -10.79 -32.15 4.13
N VAL A 335 -10.09 -31.01 4.04
CA VAL A 335 -9.83 -30.34 2.77
C VAL A 335 -8.94 -31.20 1.88
N ALA A 336 -7.86 -31.77 2.42
CA ALA A 336 -6.96 -32.66 1.70
C ALA A 336 -7.73 -33.86 1.12
N GLU A 337 -8.58 -34.51 1.91
CA GLU A 337 -9.43 -35.63 1.47
C GLU A 337 -10.42 -35.20 0.36
N LEU A 338 -11.04 -34.01 0.48
CA LEU A 338 -11.96 -33.47 -0.51
C LEU A 338 -11.26 -33.23 -1.85
N ILE A 339 -10.10 -32.55 -1.81
CA ILE A 339 -9.32 -32.27 -3.02
C ILE A 339 -8.87 -33.56 -3.69
N ALA A 340 -8.37 -34.52 -2.94
CA ALA A 340 -7.93 -35.81 -3.47
C ALA A 340 -9.07 -36.62 -4.12
N ARG A 341 -10.28 -36.52 -3.58
CA ARG A 341 -11.44 -37.26 -4.06
C ARG A 341 -12.19 -36.58 -5.20
N GLU A 342 -12.36 -35.27 -5.15
CA GLU A 342 -13.31 -34.54 -5.99
C GLU A 342 -12.63 -33.44 -6.84
N GLY A 343 -11.34 -33.09 -6.57
CA GLY A 343 -10.65 -31.95 -7.16
C GLY A 343 -10.86 -30.67 -6.38
N LEU A 344 -10.07 -29.64 -6.74
CA LEU A 344 -10.02 -28.34 -6.03
C LEU A 344 -11.34 -27.56 -6.19
N ILE A 345 -11.89 -27.53 -7.40
CA ILE A 345 -13.10 -26.78 -7.70
C ILE A 345 -14.35 -27.40 -7.06
N ALA A 346 -14.50 -28.72 -7.11
CA ALA A 346 -15.62 -29.39 -6.46
C ALA A 346 -15.51 -29.26 -4.93
N ALA A 347 -14.33 -29.41 -4.35
CA ALA A 347 -14.07 -29.20 -2.93
C ALA A 347 -14.47 -27.77 -2.48
N SER A 348 -14.26 -26.75 -3.33
CA SER A 348 -14.61 -25.34 -3.03
C SER A 348 -16.12 -25.08 -2.87
N ARG A 349 -16.96 -26.06 -3.23
CA ARG A 349 -18.42 -26.03 -3.07
C ARG A 349 -18.90 -26.76 -1.81
N ARG A 350 -17.99 -27.41 -1.05
CA ARG A 350 -18.29 -28.24 0.13
C ARG A 350 -18.27 -27.43 1.44
N ASN A 351 -19.10 -26.42 1.48
CA ASN A 351 -19.23 -25.48 2.61
C ASN A 351 -19.68 -26.16 3.92
N ALA A 352 -19.22 -25.64 5.05
CA ALA A 352 -19.58 -26.11 6.38
C ALA A 352 -19.50 -24.98 7.43
N ALA A 353 -20.04 -25.21 8.62
CA ALA A 353 -19.91 -24.33 9.79
C ALA A 353 -20.24 -22.85 9.53
N GLY A 354 -21.26 -22.57 8.69
CA GLY A 354 -21.64 -21.19 8.36
C GLY A 354 -20.65 -20.45 7.46
N ARG A 355 -19.72 -21.15 6.81
CA ARG A 355 -18.74 -20.55 5.91
C ARG A 355 -18.91 -21.05 4.49
N CYS A 356 -18.76 -20.15 3.53
CA CYS A 356 -18.87 -20.49 2.13
C CYS A 356 -18.00 -19.61 1.23
N LEU A 357 -17.64 -20.16 0.09
CA LEU A 357 -17.07 -19.45 -1.04
C LEU A 357 -18.18 -19.17 -2.06
N VAL A 358 -18.45 -17.90 -2.29
CA VAL A 358 -19.49 -17.42 -3.22
C VAL A 358 -18.81 -16.93 -4.50
N ASP A 359 -19.40 -17.25 -5.66
CA ASP A 359 -18.87 -16.77 -6.93
C ASP A 359 -19.00 -15.25 -7.01
N VAL A 360 -17.95 -14.56 -7.46
CA VAL A 360 -17.94 -13.10 -7.60
C VAL A 360 -18.99 -12.68 -8.62
N PRO A 361 -19.94 -11.79 -8.25
CA PRO A 361 -20.97 -11.35 -9.17
C PRO A 361 -20.39 -10.54 -10.34
N PRO A 362 -21.05 -10.56 -11.51
CA PRO A 362 -20.63 -9.73 -12.64
C PRO A 362 -20.72 -8.24 -12.32
N VAL A 363 -19.78 -7.46 -12.83
CA VAL A 363 -19.81 -6.00 -12.75
C VAL A 363 -20.48 -5.44 -13.99
N ALA A 364 -21.44 -4.51 -13.83
CA ALA A 364 -22.15 -3.91 -14.93
C ALA A 364 -21.17 -3.13 -15.85
N ALA A 365 -21.20 -3.45 -17.14
CA ALA A 365 -20.25 -2.92 -18.13
C ALA A 365 -20.38 -1.40 -18.38
N ASP A 366 -21.56 -0.84 -18.13
CA ASP A 366 -21.86 0.59 -18.27
C ASP A 366 -21.19 1.47 -17.18
N LEU A 367 -20.69 0.86 -16.12
CA LEU A 367 -19.93 1.54 -15.07
C LEU A 367 -18.43 1.64 -15.39
N ALA A 368 -17.96 1.03 -16.46
CA ALA A 368 -16.53 0.95 -16.76
C ALA A 368 -15.99 2.25 -17.37
N LEU A 369 -15.00 2.85 -16.70
CA LEU A 369 -14.20 3.96 -17.24
C LEU A 369 -12.75 3.49 -17.47
N PRO A 370 -12.42 2.97 -18.65
CA PRO A 370 -11.10 2.39 -18.94
C PRO A 370 -9.94 3.35 -18.68
N GLN A 371 -10.16 4.66 -18.86
CA GLN A 371 -9.15 5.70 -18.63
C GLN A 371 -8.76 5.79 -17.15
N ILE A 372 -9.72 5.65 -16.23
CA ILE A 372 -9.45 5.65 -14.78
C ILE A 372 -8.69 4.39 -14.38
N SER A 373 -9.11 3.23 -14.89
CA SER A 373 -8.40 1.97 -14.64
C SER A 373 -6.95 2.03 -15.13
N ALA A 374 -6.70 2.53 -16.34
CA ALA A 374 -5.35 2.67 -16.90
C ALA A 374 -4.47 3.70 -16.16
N LEU A 375 -5.07 4.72 -15.56
CA LEU A 375 -4.33 5.71 -14.76
C LEU A 375 -3.93 5.16 -13.40
N ALA A 376 -4.80 4.38 -12.77
CA ALA A 376 -4.58 3.87 -11.43
C ALA A 376 -3.77 2.56 -11.39
N ASP A 377 -3.90 1.69 -12.42
CA ASP A 377 -3.11 0.46 -12.63
C ASP A 377 -2.49 0.46 -14.03
N PRO A 378 -1.51 1.33 -14.31
CA PRO A 378 -0.93 1.49 -15.63
C PRO A 378 -0.19 0.22 -16.07
N PRO A 379 -0.32 -0.20 -17.37
CA PRO A 379 0.36 -1.38 -17.89
C PRO A 379 1.89 -1.24 -17.92
N GLU A 380 2.37 0.01 -18.03
CA GLU A 380 3.78 0.38 -17.99
C GLU A 380 3.98 1.50 -16.96
N PRO A 381 5.19 1.63 -16.36
CA PRO A 381 5.51 2.74 -15.46
C PRO A 381 5.24 4.09 -16.15
N LEU A 382 4.55 5.00 -15.47
CA LEU A 382 4.29 6.36 -15.97
C LEU A 382 5.57 7.20 -16.11
N TYR A 383 6.68 6.74 -15.52
CA TYR A 383 7.98 7.40 -15.55
C TYR A 383 9.06 6.36 -15.90
N ASP A 384 9.77 6.58 -17.00
CA ASP A 384 10.95 5.79 -17.38
C ASP A 384 12.21 6.66 -17.17
N GLU A 385 13.03 6.28 -16.22
CA GLU A 385 14.27 6.98 -15.89
C GLU A 385 15.30 6.91 -17.03
N ARG A 386 15.22 5.88 -17.89
CA ARG A 386 16.08 5.75 -19.08
C ARG A 386 15.91 6.89 -20.08
N THR A 387 14.75 7.58 -20.07
CA THR A 387 14.51 8.75 -20.90
C THR A 387 15.08 10.04 -20.31
N SER A 388 15.49 10.05 -19.04
CA SER A 388 16.07 11.22 -18.35
C SER A 388 17.59 11.33 -18.43
N GLU A 389 18.30 10.30 -18.91
CA GLU A 389 19.76 10.31 -19.04
C GLU A 389 20.31 11.31 -20.08
N GLY A 390 19.46 11.91 -20.90
CA GLY A 390 19.81 12.97 -21.86
C GLY A 390 19.77 14.41 -21.30
N GLY A 391 19.26 14.60 -20.08
CA GLY A 391 19.20 15.90 -19.42
C GLY A 391 20.52 16.23 -18.75
N THR A 392 21.33 17.10 -19.33
CA THR A 392 22.48 17.72 -18.67
C THR A 392 22.07 18.16 -17.27
N ARG A 393 22.71 17.60 -16.22
CA ARG A 393 22.59 18.02 -14.83
C ARG A 393 22.87 19.52 -14.73
N ARG A 394 21.85 20.33 -14.89
CA ARG A 394 21.96 21.79 -14.69
C ARG A 394 22.11 22.01 -13.19
N LYS A 395 23.36 22.21 -12.75
CA LYS A 395 23.66 22.63 -11.38
C LYS A 395 23.05 24.01 -11.18
N TRP A 396 21.84 24.07 -10.65
CA TRP A 396 21.30 25.33 -10.12
C TRP A 396 22.08 25.68 -8.86
N PRO A 397 22.63 26.86 -8.77
CA PRO A 397 23.45 27.20 -7.62
C PRO A 397 22.60 27.26 -6.35
N ILE A 398 23.16 26.75 -5.26
CA ILE A 398 22.62 26.85 -3.89
C ILE A 398 22.08 28.25 -3.58
N ALA A 399 22.66 29.28 -4.20
CA ALA A 399 22.21 30.67 -4.15
C ALA A 399 20.74 30.88 -4.52
N VAL A 400 20.17 30.13 -5.49
CA VAL A 400 18.75 30.25 -5.88
C VAL A 400 17.82 29.65 -4.83
N ALA A 401 18.20 28.55 -4.22
CA ALA A 401 17.43 27.93 -3.12
C ALA A 401 17.48 28.85 -1.86
N LEU A 402 18.64 29.41 -1.55
CA LEU A 402 18.80 30.35 -0.44
C LEU A 402 18.06 31.68 -0.72
N ALA A 403 18.07 32.16 -1.96
CA ALA A 403 17.29 33.34 -2.35
C ALA A 403 15.78 33.09 -2.22
N GLY A 404 15.30 31.93 -2.64
CA GLY A 404 13.89 31.50 -2.44
C GLY A 404 13.51 31.46 -0.96
N LEU A 405 14.37 30.90 -0.11
CA LEU A 405 14.15 30.85 1.34
C LEU A 405 14.18 32.25 1.99
N ALA A 406 15.07 33.13 1.54
CA ALA A 406 15.15 34.48 2.01
C ALA A 406 13.91 35.32 1.61
N VAL A 407 13.43 35.15 0.37
CA VAL A 407 12.16 35.75 -0.09
C VAL A 407 10.97 35.24 0.72
N LEU A 408 10.93 33.95 1.00
CA LEU A 408 9.89 33.36 1.84
C LEU A 408 9.90 33.91 3.26
N ALA A 409 11.08 34.01 3.89
CA ALA A 409 11.26 34.59 5.21
C ALA A 409 10.86 36.07 5.22
N ALA A 410 11.24 36.82 4.20
CA ALA A 410 10.86 38.23 4.05
C ALA A 410 9.32 38.39 3.89
N LEU A 411 8.67 37.52 3.13
CA LEU A 411 7.21 37.51 2.97
C LEU A 411 6.49 37.17 4.28
N VAL A 412 6.98 36.22 5.05
CA VAL A 412 6.42 35.85 6.37
C VAL A 412 6.59 37.00 7.37
N ILE A 413 7.76 37.64 7.38
CA ILE A 413 8.04 38.83 8.25
C ILE A 413 7.17 40.00 7.82
N ALA A 414 7.05 40.28 6.52
CA ALA A 414 6.21 41.33 5.98
C ALA A 414 4.72 41.09 6.31
N TRP A 415 4.26 39.86 6.23
CA TRP A 415 2.90 39.48 6.62
C TRP A 415 2.68 39.67 8.12
N ALA A 416 3.58 39.18 8.98
CA ALA A 416 3.47 39.30 10.43
C ALA A 416 3.47 40.75 10.93
N ASN A 417 4.12 41.66 10.18
CA ASN A 417 4.15 43.10 10.49
C ASN A 417 3.12 43.90 9.68
N SER A 418 2.27 43.26 8.88
CA SER A 418 1.27 43.94 8.07
C SER A 418 -0.02 44.21 8.88
N PRO A 419 -0.82 45.22 8.53
CA PRO A 419 -2.15 45.42 9.09
C PRO A 419 -3.10 44.23 8.82
N PHE A 420 -2.74 43.34 7.91
CA PHE A 420 -3.51 42.12 7.55
C PHE A 420 -3.28 40.96 8.52
N SER A 421 -2.50 41.11 9.59
CA SER A 421 -2.42 40.10 10.67
C SER A 421 -3.64 40.12 11.61
N GLU A 422 -4.51 41.15 11.53
CA GLU A 422 -5.75 41.26 12.30
C GLU A 422 -6.92 40.64 11.54
N PRO A 423 -7.67 39.64 12.13
CA PRO A 423 -8.74 38.91 11.47
C PRO A 423 -9.85 39.79 10.86
N ASP A 424 -10.22 40.88 11.58
CA ASP A 424 -11.30 41.77 11.14
C ASP A 424 -10.93 42.59 9.89
N ARG A 425 -9.68 42.91 9.71
CA ARG A 425 -9.17 43.59 8.51
C ARG A 425 -9.08 42.65 7.31
N ILE A 426 -8.78 41.37 7.56
CA ILE A 426 -8.82 40.34 6.52
C ILE A 426 -10.24 40.17 5.98
N ILE A 427 -11.22 40.06 6.86
CA ILE A 427 -12.63 39.91 6.49
C ILE A 427 -13.09 41.13 5.67
N SER A 428 -12.79 42.36 6.14
CA SER A 428 -13.16 43.60 5.44
C SER A 428 -12.47 43.75 4.08
N ALA A 429 -11.21 43.32 3.96
CA ALA A 429 -10.48 43.31 2.70
C ALA A 429 -11.05 42.29 1.70
N LEU A 430 -11.44 41.11 2.18
CA LEU A 430 -12.04 40.04 1.38
C LEU A 430 -13.45 40.44 0.88
N ASP A 431 -14.28 41.09 1.71
CA ASP A 431 -15.58 41.61 1.32
C ASP A 431 -15.46 42.71 0.24
N ASN A 432 -14.48 43.62 0.39
CA ASN A 432 -14.19 44.62 -0.62
C ASN A 432 -13.69 44.03 -1.93
N MET A 433 -12.96 42.92 -1.90
CA MET A 433 -12.45 42.19 -3.07
C MET A 433 -13.54 41.39 -3.77
N ALA A 434 -14.50 40.82 -3.03
CA ALA A 434 -15.59 40.02 -3.59
C ALA A 434 -16.44 40.80 -4.60
N ASN A 435 -16.58 42.11 -4.37
CA ASN A 435 -17.39 43.03 -5.20
C ASN A 435 -16.61 43.67 -6.37
N ARG A 436 -15.34 43.28 -6.59
CA ARG A 436 -14.54 43.80 -7.69
C ARG A 436 -14.42 42.82 -8.85
N PRO A 437 -14.42 43.27 -10.13
CA PRO A 437 -14.32 42.40 -11.29
C PRO A 437 -13.03 41.58 -11.36
N TRP A 438 -11.98 41.99 -10.66
CA TRP A 438 -10.68 41.29 -10.56
C TRP A 438 -10.54 40.48 -9.26
N GLY A 439 -11.54 40.48 -8.38
CA GLY A 439 -11.49 39.77 -7.09
C GLY A 439 -11.23 38.28 -7.24
N ALA A 440 -11.90 37.67 -8.25
CA ALA A 440 -11.70 36.26 -8.56
C ALA A 440 -10.24 35.94 -8.96
N ALA A 441 -9.61 36.81 -9.75
CA ALA A 441 -8.21 36.61 -10.16
C ALA A 441 -7.23 36.71 -8.99
N ILE A 442 -7.50 37.59 -8.03
CA ILE A 442 -6.67 37.69 -6.81
C ILE A 442 -6.83 36.43 -5.95
N VAL A 443 -8.06 35.91 -5.79
CA VAL A 443 -8.27 34.67 -5.04
C VAL A 443 -7.47 33.53 -5.67
N VAL A 444 -7.52 33.34 -6.99
CA VAL A 444 -6.70 32.36 -7.69
C VAL A 444 -5.20 32.59 -7.46
N GLY A 445 -4.75 33.85 -7.47
CA GLY A 445 -3.37 34.22 -7.13
C GLY A 445 -2.97 33.83 -5.71
N ILE A 446 -3.87 34.03 -4.72
CA ILE A 446 -3.66 33.62 -3.32
C ILE A 446 -3.51 32.10 -3.21
N TYR A 447 -4.32 31.32 -3.95
CA TYR A 447 -4.16 29.87 -3.99
C TYR A 447 -2.82 29.45 -4.56
N VAL A 448 -2.38 30.07 -5.65
CA VAL A 448 -1.07 29.78 -6.27
C VAL A 448 0.07 30.11 -5.31
N LEU A 449 0.05 31.29 -4.70
CA LEU A 449 1.05 31.70 -3.72
C LEU A 449 1.00 30.81 -2.46
N GLY A 450 -0.20 30.52 -1.97
CA GLY A 450 -0.39 29.61 -0.83
C GLY A 450 0.16 28.22 -1.09
N GLY A 451 -0.05 27.66 -2.29
CA GLY A 451 0.52 26.38 -2.68
C GLY A 451 2.05 26.37 -2.73
N LEU A 452 2.66 27.46 -3.19
CA LEU A 452 4.12 27.61 -3.21
C LEU A 452 4.73 27.70 -1.80
N VAL A 453 3.98 28.23 -0.83
CA VAL A 453 4.39 28.39 0.59
C VAL A 453 3.92 27.21 1.46
N VAL A 454 3.28 26.19 0.85
CA VAL A 454 2.70 25.02 1.57
C VAL A 454 1.63 25.46 2.60
N PHE A 455 0.87 26.51 2.29
CA PHE A 455 -0.26 26.94 3.12
C PHE A 455 -1.43 25.95 2.97
N PRO A 456 -2.15 25.59 4.06
CA PRO A 456 -3.24 24.62 4.00
C PRO A 456 -4.35 25.08 3.06
N VAL A 457 -4.52 24.39 1.91
CA VAL A 457 -5.54 24.71 0.89
C VAL A 457 -6.96 24.62 1.47
N SER A 458 -7.19 23.74 2.43
CA SER A 458 -8.48 23.64 3.15
C SER A 458 -8.91 24.95 3.81
N VAL A 459 -7.97 25.70 4.40
CA VAL A 459 -8.25 27.00 5.00
C VAL A 459 -8.67 28.02 3.93
N LEU A 460 -7.97 28.02 2.77
CA LEU A 460 -8.32 28.87 1.64
C LEU A 460 -9.70 28.52 1.07
N ILE A 461 -10.05 27.21 0.99
CA ILE A 461 -11.37 26.76 0.53
C ILE A 461 -12.47 27.30 1.45
N VAL A 462 -12.34 27.08 2.75
CA VAL A 462 -13.32 27.55 3.73
C VAL A 462 -13.49 29.07 3.67
N ALA A 463 -12.37 29.82 3.63
CA ALA A 463 -12.40 31.28 3.54
C ALA A 463 -13.06 31.76 2.23
N THR A 464 -12.74 31.13 1.09
CA THR A 464 -13.32 31.50 -0.20
C THR A 464 -14.81 31.23 -0.27
N VAL A 465 -15.28 30.07 0.26
CA VAL A 465 -16.70 29.73 0.32
C VAL A 465 -17.45 30.66 1.27
N ALA A 466 -16.84 31.04 2.39
CA ALA A 466 -17.44 31.98 3.34
C ALA A 466 -17.66 33.38 2.73
N VAL A 467 -16.71 33.86 1.91
CA VAL A 467 -16.77 35.21 1.30
C VAL A 467 -17.65 35.27 0.06
N TYR A 468 -17.53 34.29 -0.86
CA TYR A 468 -18.23 34.32 -2.15
C TYR A 468 -19.55 33.54 -2.16
N GLY A 469 -19.87 32.86 -1.04
CA GLY A 469 -21.10 32.06 -0.90
C GLY A 469 -21.07 30.73 -1.65
N GLY A 470 -22.02 29.86 -1.35
CA GLY A 470 -22.20 28.48 -1.78
C GLY A 470 -21.50 28.05 -3.09
N TRP A 471 -22.25 28.06 -4.21
CA TRP A 471 -21.72 27.53 -5.47
C TRP A 471 -20.63 28.38 -6.12
N THR A 472 -20.69 29.70 -6.00
CA THR A 472 -19.69 30.63 -6.56
C THR A 472 -18.36 30.47 -5.83
N GLY A 473 -18.42 30.41 -4.49
CA GLY A 473 -17.22 30.16 -3.66
C GLY A 473 -16.61 28.80 -3.92
N ALA A 474 -17.43 27.74 -4.09
CA ALA A 474 -16.95 26.40 -4.39
C ALA A 474 -16.26 26.32 -5.77
N LEU A 475 -16.84 26.92 -6.79
CA LEU A 475 -16.23 26.98 -8.14
C LEU A 475 -14.91 27.75 -8.13
N LEU A 476 -14.89 28.91 -7.46
CA LEU A 476 -13.68 29.74 -7.37
C LEU A 476 -12.57 29.06 -6.57
N ALA A 477 -12.93 28.37 -5.48
CA ALA A 477 -12.00 27.56 -4.71
C ALA A 477 -11.42 26.38 -5.53
N GLY A 478 -12.27 25.72 -6.31
CA GLY A 478 -11.86 24.65 -7.22
C GLY A 478 -10.89 25.14 -8.30
N LEU A 479 -11.18 26.27 -8.95
CA LEU A 479 -10.30 26.90 -9.93
C LEU A 479 -8.97 27.33 -9.31
N GLY A 480 -9.01 27.93 -8.11
CA GLY A 480 -7.82 28.33 -7.38
C GLY A 480 -6.92 27.14 -7.02
N ALA A 481 -7.50 26.06 -6.50
CA ALA A 481 -6.77 24.83 -6.18
C ALA A 481 -6.15 24.18 -7.43
N LEU A 482 -6.88 24.12 -8.53
CA LEU A 482 -6.38 23.61 -9.83
C LEU A 482 -5.23 24.47 -10.37
N ALA A 483 -5.35 25.79 -10.33
CA ALA A 483 -4.29 26.71 -10.78
C ALA A 483 -3.04 26.58 -9.91
N SER A 484 -3.21 26.47 -8.59
CA SER A 484 -2.11 26.23 -7.65
C SER A 484 -1.39 24.91 -7.94
N ALA A 485 -2.15 23.82 -8.13
CA ALA A 485 -1.60 22.51 -8.45
C ALA A 485 -0.84 22.53 -9.80
N LEU A 486 -1.40 23.18 -10.82
CA LEU A 486 -0.78 23.29 -12.15
C LEU A 486 0.54 24.07 -12.09
N VAL A 487 0.55 25.23 -11.42
CA VAL A 487 1.76 26.06 -11.30
C VAL A 487 2.83 25.33 -10.50
N THR A 488 2.46 24.71 -9.38
CA THR A 488 3.40 23.92 -8.55
C THR A 488 3.96 22.74 -9.33
N PHE A 489 3.11 22.05 -10.11
CA PHE A 489 3.52 20.96 -11.01
C PHE A 489 4.50 21.44 -12.09
N LEU A 490 4.21 22.56 -12.77
CA LEU A 490 5.07 23.11 -13.81
C LEU A 490 6.43 23.53 -13.25
N ILE A 491 6.45 24.17 -12.08
CA ILE A 491 7.68 24.53 -11.37
C ILE A 491 8.46 23.26 -10.99
N GLY A 492 7.80 22.28 -10.38
CA GLY A 492 8.41 20.99 -10.02
C GLY A 492 8.98 20.25 -11.24
N ARG A 493 8.27 20.28 -12.37
CA ARG A 493 8.71 19.70 -13.64
C ARG A 493 9.96 20.41 -14.20
N GLN A 494 10.03 21.75 -14.11
CA GLN A 494 11.19 22.51 -14.60
C GLN A 494 12.40 22.38 -13.67
N LEU A 495 12.19 22.35 -12.34
CA LEU A 495 13.26 22.17 -11.37
C LEU A 495 13.85 20.75 -11.38
N GLY A 496 13.12 19.78 -11.88
CA GLY A 496 13.47 18.37 -11.87
C GLY A 496 13.27 17.72 -10.50
N ALA A 497 12.56 16.59 -10.46
CA ALA A 497 12.22 15.87 -9.23
C ALA A 497 13.45 15.53 -8.36
N GLY A 498 14.59 15.24 -8.99
CA GLY A 498 15.84 14.93 -8.30
C GLY A 498 16.42 16.09 -7.47
N VAL A 499 16.21 17.35 -7.88
CA VAL A 499 16.69 18.53 -7.14
C VAL A 499 15.86 18.72 -5.87
N VAL A 500 14.55 18.71 -6.00
CA VAL A 500 13.63 18.88 -4.87
C VAL A 500 13.84 17.77 -3.83
N ARG A 501 13.89 16.50 -4.26
CA ARG A 501 14.13 15.35 -3.40
C ARG A 501 15.49 15.36 -2.71
N ARG A 502 16.56 15.62 -3.47
CA ARG A 502 17.93 15.55 -2.96
C ARG A 502 18.22 16.57 -1.86
N PHE A 503 17.57 17.74 -1.90
CA PHE A 503 17.80 18.81 -0.91
C PHE A 503 16.73 18.84 0.19
N ILE A 504 15.48 18.55 -0.12
CA ILE A 504 14.36 18.68 0.82
C ILE A 504 14.10 17.40 1.59
N GLY A 505 14.13 16.23 0.96
CA GLY A 505 13.84 14.93 1.60
C GLY A 505 14.77 14.63 2.79
N PRO A 506 16.11 14.56 2.60
CA PRO A 506 17.05 14.34 3.69
C PRO A 506 17.03 15.43 4.75
N LEU A 507 16.79 16.69 4.34
CA LEU A 507 16.70 17.83 5.25
C LEU A 507 15.46 17.73 6.14
N ILE A 508 14.30 17.43 5.58
CA ILE A 508 13.05 17.23 6.33
C ILE A 508 13.21 16.07 7.29
N ASN A 509 13.72 14.93 6.85
CA ASN A 509 13.95 13.77 7.70
C ASN A 509 14.98 14.06 8.82
N ARG A 510 15.99 14.90 8.56
CA ARG A 510 16.98 15.33 9.55
C ARG A 510 16.38 16.30 10.56
N ILE A 511 15.59 17.27 10.13
CA ILE A 511 14.87 18.20 10.99
C ILE A 511 13.87 17.46 11.86
N ARG A 512 13.09 16.54 11.30
CA ARG A 512 12.14 15.69 12.03
C ARG A 512 12.83 14.87 13.12
N ARG A 513 13.97 14.23 12.82
CA ARG A 513 14.77 13.49 13.81
C ARG A 513 15.36 14.41 14.88
N GLY A 514 15.81 15.61 14.51
CA GLY A 514 16.30 16.61 15.44
C GLY A 514 15.22 17.09 16.42
N LEU A 515 14.03 17.40 15.91
CA LEU A 515 12.89 17.83 16.73
C LEU A 515 12.37 16.72 17.65
N ALA A 516 12.32 15.48 17.17
CA ALA A 516 11.94 14.32 17.98
C ALA A 516 12.93 14.06 19.14
N LYS A 517 14.23 14.31 18.93
CA LYS A 517 15.27 14.20 19.97
C LYS A 517 15.21 15.33 21.00
N LEU A 518 14.77 16.52 20.63
CA LEU A 518 14.76 17.67 21.53
C LEU A 518 13.58 17.72 22.51
N GLY A 519 12.53 16.90 22.30
CA GLY A 519 11.38 16.81 23.24
C GLY A 519 10.54 18.10 23.36
N ILE A 520 10.86 19.14 22.59
CA ILE A 520 10.24 20.48 22.68
C ILE A 520 8.76 20.44 22.31
N LEU A 521 8.37 19.55 21.39
CA LEU A 521 6.99 19.42 20.94
C LEU A 521 6.10 18.60 21.89
N THR A 522 6.68 17.77 22.75
CA THR A 522 5.93 17.02 23.79
C THR A 522 5.42 17.96 24.90
N ALA A 523 6.10 19.07 25.17
CA ALA A 523 5.70 20.01 26.20
C ALA A 523 4.52 20.90 25.78
N LEU A 524 4.34 21.16 24.48
CA LEU A 524 3.28 22.00 23.94
C LEU A 524 1.93 21.29 23.78
N SER A 525 1.90 19.95 23.69
CA SER A 525 0.66 19.20 23.52
C SER A 525 -0.11 18.96 24.84
N TYR A 526 0.58 19.02 25.98
CA TYR A 526 -0.07 18.81 27.29
C TYR A 526 -0.84 20.06 27.81
N THR A 527 -0.66 21.22 27.18
CA THR A 527 -1.32 22.46 27.62
C THR A 527 -2.64 22.77 26.89
N HIS A 528 -3.06 21.95 25.90
CA HIS A 528 -4.28 22.16 25.13
C HIS A 528 -5.32 21.02 25.25
N LEU A 529 -5.14 20.05 26.15
CA LEU A 529 -6.09 18.97 26.43
C LEU A 529 -6.44 18.87 27.95
N ALA A 530 -6.37 19.98 28.68
CA ALA A 530 -6.94 20.10 30.02
C ALA A 530 -8.21 20.98 29.97
#